data_fbaa5c14e9a96e9bd40a21665c243626
#
_entry.id   fbaa5c14e9a96e9bd40a21665c243626
#
_cell.length_a   1.000
_cell.length_b   1.000
_cell.length_c   1.000
_cell.angle_alpha   90.00
_cell.angle_beta   90.00
_cell.angle_gamma   90.00
#
_symmetry.space_group_name_H-M   'P 1'
#
loop_
_entity.id
_entity.type
_entity.pdbx_description
1 polymer ?
#
loop_
_entity_poly.entity_id
_entity_poly.type
_entity_poly.pdbx_seq_one_letter_code
_entity_poly.pdbx_strand_id
1 'polypeptide(L)'
;MKHYTLYVSIAMILFICLPVSAAPPLGLPPLPIPADNPQTPEKITLGDKLFHDKRFSTTGEVNCATCHKKDQAFTDNLAVSEGINQLTGTRNAPTVINAAYMATQFWDGREPSLEAQSAQPFVNPVEMGLKNHDPILKIVRADAEYVDLFKKAFGKTGDQITMKEVKQAIAAFERTVIAGDSPFDRYQYGGDKKAMSPAAIRGLEVFIGQGRCVSCHVIEQTQALFTNNRFHNIGVGFIKLADKEDEVIQAFLESKQKGATVDIEVLTNENTSELGRLAISGKLQDIAAFKTSTLRNIDKTGPYMHDGSLQTLEDVVTFYNNGGRLVETDPLSPYLDGGIRPLKLTDQQKADLVEFMKALTSPEFAKQ
;
A
#
# COMPACT_ATOMS: atom_id res chain seq x y z
N MET A 1 -62.48 -47.99 -19.99
CA MET A 1 -62.04 -46.95 -19.06
C MET A 1 -60.54 -46.76 -19.25
N LYS A 2 -60.14 -45.60 -19.81
CA LYS A 2 -58.72 -45.30 -20.05
C LYS A 2 -58.20 -44.47 -18.88
N HIS A 3 -57.21 -45.00 -18.13
CA HIS A 3 -56.54 -44.28 -17.05
C HIS A 3 -55.49 -43.37 -17.64
N TYR A 4 -55.62 -42.05 -17.44
CA TYR A 4 -54.58 -41.04 -17.72
C TYR A 4 -53.76 -40.81 -16.45
N THR A 5 -52.49 -41.19 -16.45
CA THR A 5 -51.54 -40.90 -15.38
C THR A 5 -50.93 -39.53 -15.61
N LEU A 6 -51.24 -38.61 -14.70
CA LEU A 6 -50.73 -37.22 -14.74
C LEU A 6 -49.31 -37.18 -14.11
N TYR A 7 -48.26 -36.93 -14.89
CA TYR A 7 -46.93 -36.69 -14.36
C TYR A 7 -46.77 -35.21 -13.99
N VAL A 8 -46.71 -34.93 -12.68
CA VAL A 8 -46.38 -33.60 -12.17
C VAL A 8 -44.85 -33.49 -12.10
N SER A 9 -44.25 -32.75 -13.02
CA SER A 9 -42.82 -32.41 -12.99
C SER A 9 -42.62 -31.25 -11.99
N ILE A 10 -42.01 -31.53 -10.83
CA ILE A 10 -41.60 -30.53 -9.88
C ILE A 10 -40.28 -29.91 -10.40
N ALA A 11 -40.31 -28.73 -10.96
CA ALA A 11 -39.11 -27.96 -11.31
C ALA A 11 -38.50 -27.42 -10.01
N MET A 12 -37.37 -27.98 -9.62
CA MET A 12 -36.55 -27.52 -8.51
C MET A 12 -35.84 -26.23 -8.90
N ILE A 13 -36.36 -25.08 -8.51
CA ILE A 13 -35.67 -23.77 -8.72
C ILE A 13 -34.51 -23.70 -7.74
N LEU A 14 -33.29 -23.88 -8.24
CA LEU A 14 -32.07 -23.60 -7.49
C LEU A 14 -31.97 -22.08 -7.34
N PHE A 15 -32.25 -21.57 -6.14
CA PHE A 15 -31.88 -20.21 -5.76
C PHE A 15 -30.35 -20.13 -5.63
N ILE A 16 -29.66 -19.65 -6.66
CA ILE A 16 -28.25 -19.27 -6.57
C ILE A 16 -28.24 -17.99 -5.73
N CYS A 17 -27.92 -18.13 -4.45
CA CYS A 17 -27.61 -16.98 -3.59
C CYS A 17 -26.27 -16.41 -4.07
N LEU A 18 -26.30 -15.38 -4.93
CA LEU A 18 -25.12 -14.60 -5.24
C LEU A 18 -24.73 -13.84 -3.98
N PRO A 19 -23.44 -13.86 -3.58
CA PRO A 19 -23.01 -13.04 -2.46
C PRO A 19 -23.29 -11.57 -2.78
N VAL A 20 -24.12 -10.92 -2.00
CA VAL A 20 -24.32 -9.48 -2.04
C VAL A 20 -23.03 -8.86 -1.54
N SER A 21 -22.15 -8.47 -2.46
CA SER A 21 -21.02 -7.60 -2.10
C SER A 21 -21.60 -6.27 -1.60
N ALA A 22 -21.30 -5.89 -0.37
CA ALA A 22 -21.66 -4.57 0.11
C ALA A 22 -21.09 -3.51 -0.87
N ALA A 23 -21.89 -2.45 -1.13
CA ALA A 23 -21.41 -1.35 -1.95
C ALA A 23 -20.11 -0.78 -1.34
N PRO A 24 -19.11 -0.43 -2.18
CA PRO A 24 -17.90 0.18 -1.67
C PRO A 24 -18.21 1.50 -0.96
N PRO A 25 -17.39 1.90 0.03
CA PRO A 25 -17.49 3.23 0.62
C PRO A 25 -17.48 4.32 -0.47
N LEU A 26 -18.18 5.41 -0.22
CA LEU A 26 -18.27 6.54 -1.16
C LEU A 26 -16.85 6.99 -1.59
N GLY A 27 -16.66 7.23 -2.88
CA GLY A 27 -15.39 7.65 -3.47
C GLY A 27 -14.42 6.52 -3.80
N LEU A 28 -14.77 5.26 -3.53
CA LEU A 28 -13.97 4.09 -3.89
C LEU A 28 -14.63 3.27 -5.00
N PRO A 29 -13.85 2.62 -5.89
CA PRO A 29 -14.35 1.64 -6.84
C PRO A 29 -14.76 0.33 -6.14
N PRO A 30 -15.45 -0.59 -6.84
CA PRO A 30 -15.62 -1.95 -6.36
C PRO A 30 -14.29 -2.59 -5.98
N LEU A 31 -14.28 -3.33 -4.85
CA LEU A 31 -13.06 -3.98 -4.37
C LEU A 31 -12.57 -5.03 -5.37
N PRO A 32 -11.29 -4.96 -5.83
CA PRO A 32 -10.74 -5.97 -6.70
C PRO A 32 -10.47 -7.27 -5.93
N ILE A 33 -11.24 -8.31 -6.22
CA ILE A 33 -11.11 -9.64 -5.61
C ILE A 33 -10.58 -10.60 -6.66
N PRO A 34 -9.37 -11.18 -6.49
CA PRO A 34 -8.83 -12.18 -7.42
C PRO A 34 -9.72 -13.43 -7.47
N ALA A 35 -9.93 -13.97 -8.67
CA ALA A 35 -10.77 -15.15 -8.87
C ALA A 35 -10.23 -16.40 -8.13
N ASP A 36 -8.92 -16.50 -7.97
CA ASP A 36 -8.24 -17.61 -7.27
C ASP A 36 -8.13 -17.38 -5.75
N ASN A 37 -8.56 -16.20 -5.26
CA ASN A 37 -8.64 -15.89 -3.82
C ASN A 37 -9.95 -15.16 -3.48
N PRO A 38 -11.12 -15.80 -3.62
CA PRO A 38 -12.39 -15.22 -3.24
C PRO A 38 -12.42 -14.87 -1.75
N GLN A 39 -13.05 -13.73 -1.44
CA GLN A 39 -13.18 -13.20 -0.08
C GLN A 39 -14.22 -14.00 0.69
N THR A 40 -13.84 -14.59 1.83
CA THR A 40 -14.76 -15.27 2.75
C THR A 40 -14.48 -14.88 4.20
N PRO A 41 -15.50 -14.90 5.09
CA PRO A 41 -15.31 -14.59 6.50
C PRO A 41 -14.23 -15.46 7.18
N GLU A 42 -14.14 -16.73 6.80
CA GLU A 42 -13.18 -17.68 7.37
C GLU A 42 -11.75 -17.31 6.98
N LYS A 43 -11.51 -16.90 5.71
CA LYS A 43 -10.20 -16.44 5.25
C LYS A 43 -9.81 -15.13 5.94
N ILE A 44 -10.75 -14.20 6.10
CA ILE A 44 -10.53 -12.93 6.78
C ILE A 44 -10.12 -13.17 8.24
N THR A 45 -10.86 -14.02 8.97
CA THR A 45 -10.54 -14.37 10.37
C THR A 45 -9.17 -15.04 10.49
N LEU A 46 -8.84 -15.96 9.59
CA LEU A 46 -7.53 -16.60 9.55
C LEU A 46 -6.42 -15.59 9.23
N GLY A 47 -6.67 -14.71 8.26
CA GLY A 47 -5.72 -13.67 7.85
C GLY A 47 -5.42 -12.67 8.95
N ASP A 48 -6.45 -12.22 9.69
CA ASP A 48 -6.30 -11.36 10.86
C ASP A 48 -5.40 -12.01 11.91
N LYS A 49 -5.66 -13.28 12.26
CA LYS A 49 -4.82 -14.03 13.18
C LYS A 49 -3.36 -14.14 12.71
N LEU A 50 -3.16 -14.46 11.42
CA LEU A 50 -1.80 -14.56 10.83
C LEU A 50 -1.08 -13.21 10.84
N PHE A 51 -1.77 -12.12 10.54
CA PHE A 51 -1.22 -10.76 10.53
C PHE A 51 -0.72 -10.31 11.92
N HIS A 52 -1.32 -10.82 12.99
CA HIS A 52 -1.00 -10.47 14.37
C HIS A 52 -0.11 -11.48 15.10
N ASP A 53 0.34 -12.57 14.46
CA ASP A 53 1.11 -13.62 15.13
C ASP A 53 2.61 -13.33 15.15
N LYS A 54 3.14 -12.96 16.30
CA LYS A 54 4.56 -12.65 16.51
C LYS A 54 5.49 -13.88 16.40
N ARG A 55 4.95 -15.09 16.50
CA ARG A 55 5.73 -16.34 16.37
C ARG A 55 6.35 -16.53 15.00
N PHE A 56 5.95 -15.71 14.02
CA PHE A 56 6.49 -15.76 12.65
C PHE A 56 7.74 -14.92 12.47
N SER A 57 8.29 -14.33 13.53
CA SER A 57 9.62 -13.70 13.52
C SER A 57 10.64 -14.52 14.30
N THR A 58 11.93 -14.33 14.01
CA THR A 58 13.02 -15.06 14.68
C THR A 58 13.10 -14.77 16.18
N THR A 59 12.68 -13.58 16.61
CA THR A 59 12.68 -13.16 18.03
C THR A 59 11.36 -13.44 18.72
N GLY A 60 10.27 -13.72 17.98
CA GLY A 60 8.93 -13.85 18.54
C GLY A 60 8.33 -12.52 19.01
N GLU A 61 8.86 -11.37 18.55
CA GLU A 61 8.44 -10.04 19.01
C GLU A 61 7.79 -9.20 17.93
N VAL A 62 8.04 -9.51 16.65
CA VAL A 62 7.59 -8.74 15.48
C VAL A 62 6.52 -9.51 14.71
N ASN A 63 5.50 -8.80 14.25
CA ASN A 63 4.47 -9.27 13.33
C ASN A 63 4.11 -8.14 12.35
N CYS A 64 3.17 -8.37 11.41
CA CYS A 64 2.76 -7.33 10.46
C CYS A 64 2.19 -6.09 11.17
N ALA A 65 1.39 -6.28 12.25
CA ALA A 65 0.81 -5.19 13.03
C ALA A 65 1.86 -4.38 13.83
N THR A 66 3.12 -4.83 13.93
CA THR A 66 4.18 -4.04 14.56
C THR A 66 4.49 -2.77 13.77
N CYS A 67 4.52 -2.88 12.42
CA CYS A 67 4.76 -1.76 11.51
C CYS A 67 3.46 -1.19 10.91
N HIS A 68 2.36 -1.96 10.94
CA HIS A 68 1.07 -1.56 10.40
C HIS A 68 0.01 -1.49 11.52
N LYS A 69 0.19 -0.51 12.42
CA LYS A 69 -0.64 -0.33 13.62
C LYS A 69 -1.99 0.28 13.26
N LYS A 70 -3.07 -0.38 13.65
CA LYS A 70 -4.44 0.07 13.35
C LYS A 70 -4.74 1.46 13.89
N ASP A 71 -4.26 1.78 15.09
CA ASP A 71 -4.41 3.07 15.77
C ASP A 71 -3.50 4.18 15.21
N GLN A 72 -2.62 3.84 14.27
CA GLN A 72 -1.75 4.77 13.52
C GLN A 72 -2.04 4.70 12.01
N ALA A 73 -3.29 4.56 11.64
CA ALA A 73 -3.73 4.44 10.24
C ALA A 73 -2.98 3.36 9.45
N PHE A 74 -2.67 2.22 10.10
CA PHE A 74 -1.93 1.08 9.52
C PHE A 74 -0.55 1.45 8.98
N THR A 75 0.13 2.40 9.63
CA THR A 75 1.57 2.66 9.58
C THR A 75 2.17 2.55 10.98
N ASP A 76 3.43 2.93 11.18
CA ASP A 76 4.05 3.05 12.51
C ASP A 76 4.44 4.48 12.86
N ASN A 77 4.20 5.43 11.94
CA ASN A 77 4.55 6.85 12.05
C ASN A 77 6.05 7.10 12.28
N LEU A 78 6.91 6.15 11.85
CA LEU A 78 8.36 6.29 11.85
C LEU A 78 8.86 6.60 10.44
N ALA A 79 10.00 7.27 10.32
CA ALA A 79 10.62 7.50 9.01
C ALA A 79 10.93 6.16 8.33
N VAL A 80 11.52 5.24 9.08
CA VAL A 80 11.73 3.83 8.70
C VAL A 80 11.34 2.94 9.87
N SER A 81 10.74 1.78 9.56
CA SER A 81 10.26 0.85 10.58
C SER A 81 11.39 0.10 11.29
N GLU A 82 11.15 -0.25 12.56
CA GLU A 82 12.02 -1.11 13.36
C GLU A 82 11.50 -2.55 13.33
N GLY A 83 12.34 -3.50 12.90
CA GLY A 83 12.06 -4.93 12.92
C GLY A 83 12.73 -5.66 14.09
N ILE A 84 13.12 -6.92 13.86
CA ILE A 84 13.80 -7.74 14.88
C ILE A 84 15.08 -7.08 15.39
N ASN A 85 15.36 -7.24 16.68
CA ASN A 85 16.56 -6.69 17.32
C ASN A 85 16.74 -5.17 17.11
N GLN A 86 15.64 -4.44 16.88
CA GLN A 86 15.65 -3.00 16.59
C GLN A 86 16.42 -2.64 15.30
N LEU A 87 16.58 -3.59 14.38
CA LEU A 87 17.15 -3.31 13.07
C LEU A 87 16.16 -2.48 12.26
N THR A 88 16.67 -1.51 11.52
CA THR A 88 15.86 -0.64 10.66
C THR A 88 16.05 -0.99 9.19
N GLY A 89 14.96 -0.91 8.45
CA GLY A 89 15.02 -0.87 6.99
C GLY A 89 15.43 0.50 6.48
N THR A 90 15.30 0.68 5.17
CA THR A 90 15.65 1.93 4.47
C THR A 90 14.42 2.68 3.98
N ARG A 91 13.22 2.12 4.17
CA ARG A 91 11.97 2.67 3.64
C ARG A 91 10.89 2.81 4.68
N ASN A 92 10.09 3.85 4.49
CA ASN A 92 8.89 4.08 5.27
C ASN A 92 7.85 2.96 5.05
N ALA A 93 7.13 2.55 6.10
CA ALA A 93 6.03 1.59 6.01
C ALA A 93 4.81 2.24 5.35
N PRO A 94 4.43 1.85 4.13
CA PRO A 94 3.21 2.37 3.51
C PRO A 94 1.98 1.85 4.26
N THR A 95 0.93 2.66 4.32
CA THR A 95 -0.32 2.20 4.94
C THR A 95 -0.93 1.01 4.22
N VAL A 96 -1.55 0.09 4.98
CA VAL A 96 -2.38 -1.00 4.44
C VAL A 96 -3.76 -0.48 4.00
N ILE A 97 -4.17 0.71 4.46
CA ILE A 97 -5.47 1.28 4.06
C ILE A 97 -5.53 1.40 2.53
N ASN A 98 -6.53 0.77 1.94
CA ASN A 98 -6.77 0.76 0.49
C ASN A 98 -5.65 0.12 -0.36
N ALA A 99 -4.70 -0.61 0.25
CA ALA A 99 -3.63 -1.30 -0.48
C ALA A 99 -4.17 -2.30 -1.52
N ALA A 100 -5.37 -2.83 -1.30
CA ALA A 100 -6.06 -3.72 -2.23
C ALA A 100 -6.33 -3.10 -3.62
N TYR A 101 -6.38 -1.78 -3.74
CA TYR A 101 -6.60 -1.07 -5.00
C TYR A 101 -5.30 -0.74 -5.75
N MET A 102 -4.14 -0.99 -5.15
CA MET A 102 -2.85 -0.71 -5.77
C MET A 102 -2.50 -1.80 -6.79
N ALA A 103 -2.07 -1.38 -7.98
CA ALA A 103 -1.68 -2.30 -9.06
C ALA A 103 -0.43 -3.13 -8.74
N THR A 104 0.44 -2.61 -7.88
CA THR A 104 1.63 -3.29 -7.37
C THR A 104 1.87 -2.90 -5.92
N GLN A 105 2.62 -3.72 -5.18
CA GLN A 105 2.95 -3.49 -3.78
C GLN A 105 4.40 -3.04 -3.63
N PHE A 106 4.74 -2.49 -2.45
CA PHE A 106 5.97 -1.77 -2.15
C PHE A 106 6.16 -0.46 -2.93
N TRP A 107 7.10 0.37 -2.49
CA TRP A 107 7.41 1.66 -3.10
C TRP A 107 7.96 1.57 -4.53
N ASP A 108 8.71 0.49 -4.83
CA ASP A 108 9.30 0.20 -6.14
C ASP A 108 8.43 -0.72 -7.03
N GLY A 109 7.30 -1.20 -6.48
CA GLY A 109 6.37 -2.06 -7.19
C GLY A 109 6.93 -3.46 -7.52
N ARG A 110 7.81 -3.99 -6.69
CA ARG A 110 8.46 -5.28 -6.91
C ARG A 110 7.53 -6.48 -6.77
N GLU A 111 6.40 -6.30 -6.08
CA GLU A 111 5.41 -7.37 -5.93
C GLU A 111 4.09 -7.03 -6.64
N PRO A 112 3.52 -8.00 -7.40
CA PRO A 112 2.34 -7.76 -8.24
C PRO A 112 1.01 -7.81 -7.50
N SER A 113 0.96 -8.28 -6.25
CA SER A 113 -0.28 -8.44 -5.49
C SER A 113 -0.04 -8.44 -3.99
N LEU A 114 -1.11 -8.32 -3.19
CA LEU A 114 -1.05 -8.49 -1.73
C LEU A 114 -0.57 -9.89 -1.36
N GLU A 115 -1.01 -10.93 -2.07
CA GLU A 115 -0.57 -12.32 -1.83
C GLU A 115 0.94 -12.48 -2.03
N ALA A 116 1.50 -11.84 -3.03
CA ALA A 116 2.94 -11.91 -3.29
C ALA A 116 3.72 -11.13 -2.23
N GLN A 117 3.25 -9.92 -1.89
CA GLN A 117 3.87 -9.04 -0.91
C GLN A 117 3.90 -9.65 0.49
N SER A 118 2.80 -10.25 0.95
CA SER A 118 2.63 -10.73 2.35
C SER A 118 3.65 -11.78 2.80
N ALA A 119 4.35 -12.42 1.86
CA ALA A 119 5.40 -13.40 2.19
C ALA A 119 6.80 -12.80 2.39
N GLN A 120 7.06 -11.60 1.87
CA GLN A 120 8.39 -11.01 1.83
C GLN A 120 8.92 -10.61 3.22
N PRO A 121 8.13 -9.93 4.09
CA PRO A 121 8.60 -9.51 5.40
C PRO A 121 9.10 -10.66 6.29
N PHE A 122 8.53 -11.86 6.17
CA PHE A 122 8.92 -13.01 6.98
C PHE A 122 10.40 -13.37 6.82
N VAL A 123 10.91 -13.29 5.59
CA VAL A 123 12.29 -13.70 5.27
C VAL A 123 13.25 -12.53 5.12
N ASN A 124 12.77 -11.29 5.31
CA ASN A 124 13.63 -10.14 5.28
C ASN A 124 14.46 -10.03 6.59
N PRO A 125 15.80 -9.93 6.50
CA PRO A 125 16.68 -9.98 7.67
C PRO A 125 16.54 -8.80 8.64
N VAL A 126 16.01 -7.65 8.20
CA VAL A 126 15.77 -6.48 9.05
C VAL A 126 14.33 -6.35 9.51
N GLU A 127 13.40 -7.16 8.99
CA GLU A 127 12.00 -7.16 9.39
C GLU A 127 11.68 -8.32 10.35
N MET A 128 11.42 -9.55 9.86
CA MET A 128 11.07 -10.72 10.67
C MET A 128 12.20 -11.77 10.76
N GLY A 129 13.18 -11.74 9.84
CA GLY A 129 14.46 -12.42 9.92
C GLY A 129 14.48 -13.94 9.75
N LEU A 130 13.40 -14.57 9.27
CA LEU A 130 13.41 -16.01 9.00
C LEU A 130 14.32 -16.33 7.79
N LYS A 131 15.00 -17.47 7.83
CA LYS A 131 15.82 -17.94 6.70
C LYS A 131 14.97 -18.42 5.50
N ASN A 132 13.79 -18.95 5.80
CA ASN A 132 12.78 -19.41 4.84
C ASN A 132 11.42 -19.51 5.53
N HIS A 133 10.39 -19.93 4.83
CA HIS A 133 9.02 -20.01 5.34
C HIS A 133 8.69 -21.28 6.13
N ASP A 134 9.59 -22.26 6.25
CA ASP A 134 9.33 -23.53 6.93
C ASP A 134 8.90 -23.39 8.41
N PRO A 135 9.47 -22.44 9.19
CA PRO A 135 9.01 -22.21 10.56
C PRO A 135 7.53 -21.82 10.64
N ILE A 136 7.03 -21.02 9.69
CA ILE A 136 5.62 -20.62 9.63
C ILE A 136 4.75 -21.85 9.39
N LEU A 137 5.10 -22.65 8.37
CA LEU A 137 4.35 -23.88 8.05
C LEU A 137 4.36 -24.87 9.23
N LYS A 138 5.47 -24.99 9.93
CA LYS A 138 5.55 -25.82 11.14
C LYS A 138 4.58 -25.37 12.22
N ILE A 139 4.48 -24.06 12.48
CA ILE A 139 3.57 -23.50 13.48
C ILE A 139 2.12 -23.74 13.08
N VAL A 140 1.72 -23.33 11.88
CA VAL A 140 0.31 -23.40 11.45
C VAL A 140 -0.21 -24.83 11.25
N ARG A 141 0.68 -25.80 11.03
CA ARG A 141 0.34 -27.23 10.90
C ARG A 141 0.23 -27.94 12.24
N ALA A 142 0.92 -27.44 13.29
CA ALA A 142 0.94 -28.05 14.62
C ALA A 142 -0.06 -27.41 15.59
N ASP A 143 -0.38 -26.14 15.42
CA ASP A 143 -1.31 -25.41 16.28
C ASP A 143 -2.75 -25.78 15.96
N ALA A 144 -3.48 -26.33 16.94
CA ALA A 144 -4.84 -26.84 16.74
C ALA A 144 -5.84 -25.78 16.28
N GLU A 145 -5.67 -24.53 16.72
CA GLU A 145 -6.52 -23.41 16.31
C GLU A 145 -6.26 -23.06 14.84
N TYR A 146 -5.00 -23.02 14.40
CA TYR A 146 -4.68 -22.82 12.98
C TYR A 146 -5.20 -23.95 12.10
N VAL A 147 -5.03 -25.21 12.52
CA VAL A 147 -5.54 -26.38 11.78
C VAL A 147 -7.06 -26.26 11.56
N ASP A 148 -7.82 -25.86 12.60
CA ASP A 148 -9.26 -25.66 12.47
C ASP A 148 -9.60 -24.48 11.52
N LEU A 149 -8.90 -23.34 11.65
CA LEU A 149 -9.11 -22.18 10.80
C LEU A 149 -8.76 -22.48 9.33
N PHE A 150 -7.64 -23.14 9.04
CA PHE A 150 -7.29 -23.55 7.66
C PHE A 150 -8.28 -24.53 7.09
N LYS A 151 -8.78 -25.47 7.89
CA LYS A 151 -9.85 -26.40 7.47
C LYS A 151 -11.13 -25.65 7.10
N LYS A 152 -11.54 -24.65 7.89
CA LYS A 152 -12.73 -23.83 7.61
C LYS A 152 -12.54 -22.96 6.37
N ALA A 153 -11.37 -22.30 6.24
CA ALA A 153 -11.10 -21.33 5.19
C ALA A 153 -10.79 -21.98 3.82
N PHE A 154 -10.12 -23.14 3.81
CA PHE A 154 -9.59 -23.78 2.59
C PHE A 154 -9.89 -25.27 2.44
N GLY A 155 -10.52 -25.89 3.43
CA GLY A 155 -10.71 -27.37 3.47
C GLY A 155 -9.41 -28.16 3.61
N LYS A 156 -8.31 -27.54 4.10
CA LYS A 156 -6.95 -28.10 4.17
C LYS A 156 -6.47 -28.30 5.59
N THR A 157 -5.68 -29.37 5.80
CA THR A 157 -5.06 -29.70 7.09
C THR A 157 -3.67 -30.29 6.88
N GLY A 158 -2.82 -30.27 7.91
CA GLY A 158 -1.47 -30.87 7.89
C GLY A 158 -0.65 -30.38 6.69
N ASP A 159 -0.01 -31.30 5.98
CA ASP A 159 0.89 -30.98 4.84
C ASP A 159 0.20 -30.37 3.63
N GLN A 160 -1.12 -30.40 3.56
CA GLN A 160 -1.88 -29.69 2.52
C GLN A 160 -1.84 -28.18 2.70
N ILE A 161 -1.54 -27.67 3.90
CA ILE A 161 -1.35 -26.26 4.16
C ILE A 161 0.02 -25.85 3.62
N THR A 162 0.03 -24.91 2.70
CA THR A 162 1.25 -24.36 2.08
C THR A 162 1.29 -22.82 2.25
N MET A 163 2.41 -22.21 1.88
CA MET A 163 2.50 -20.73 1.88
C MET A 163 1.47 -20.06 0.97
N LYS A 164 0.91 -20.79 -0.01
CA LYS A 164 -0.18 -20.24 -0.84
C LYS A 164 -1.38 -19.86 0.01
N GLU A 165 -1.85 -20.75 0.89
CA GLU A 165 -3.01 -20.49 1.75
C GLU A 165 -2.71 -19.42 2.81
N VAL A 166 -1.50 -19.40 3.36
CA VAL A 166 -1.05 -18.35 4.31
C VAL A 166 -1.13 -16.97 3.65
N LYS A 167 -0.54 -16.82 2.47
CA LYS A 167 -0.56 -15.58 1.69
C LYS A 167 -1.98 -15.15 1.31
N GLN A 168 -2.80 -16.09 0.87
CA GLN A 168 -4.19 -15.83 0.49
C GLN A 168 -5.04 -15.36 1.67
N ALA A 169 -4.82 -15.91 2.86
CA ALA A 169 -5.55 -15.49 4.06
C ALA A 169 -5.12 -14.08 4.52
N ILE A 170 -3.82 -13.80 4.60
CA ILE A 170 -3.32 -12.47 4.95
C ILE A 170 -3.87 -11.42 3.98
N ALA A 171 -3.77 -11.66 2.67
CA ALA A 171 -4.30 -10.75 1.65
C ALA A 171 -5.83 -10.58 1.75
N ALA A 172 -6.58 -11.62 2.15
CA ALA A 172 -8.00 -11.51 2.38
C ALA A 172 -8.33 -10.59 3.58
N PHE A 173 -7.55 -10.63 4.65
CA PHE A 173 -7.67 -9.69 5.75
C PHE A 173 -7.31 -8.25 5.31
N GLU A 174 -6.19 -8.04 4.65
CA GLU A 174 -5.76 -6.72 4.19
C GLU A 174 -6.79 -6.07 3.25
N ARG A 175 -7.51 -6.85 2.44
CA ARG A 175 -8.64 -6.38 1.61
C ARG A 175 -9.84 -5.88 2.41
N THR A 176 -9.91 -6.12 3.70
CA THR A 176 -10.94 -5.53 4.57
C THR A 176 -10.57 -4.13 5.06
N VAL A 177 -9.30 -3.74 4.94
CA VAL A 177 -8.80 -2.45 5.39
C VAL A 177 -9.08 -1.38 4.33
N ILE A 178 -10.36 -1.02 4.21
CA ILE A 178 -10.88 -0.12 3.18
C ILE A 178 -11.48 1.12 3.84
N ALA A 179 -11.05 2.30 3.40
CA ALA A 179 -11.52 3.58 3.92
C ALA A 179 -11.83 4.58 2.80
N GLY A 180 -13.07 5.03 2.79
CA GLY A 180 -13.62 6.07 1.92
C GLY A 180 -14.54 6.99 2.72
N ASP A 181 -15.54 7.62 2.07
CA ASP A 181 -16.51 8.49 2.68
C ASP A 181 -15.89 9.71 3.42
N SER A 182 -14.75 10.18 2.93
CA SER A 182 -14.08 11.38 3.45
C SER A 182 -14.93 12.64 3.20
N PRO A 183 -14.61 13.78 3.86
CA PRO A 183 -15.22 15.07 3.51
C PRO A 183 -15.15 15.40 2.02
N PHE A 184 -14.02 15.09 1.36
CA PHE A 184 -13.88 15.23 -0.08
C PHE A 184 -14.87 14.34 -0.85
N ASP A 185 -15.02 13.06 -0.48
CA ASP A 185 -15.92 12.14 -1.17
C ASP A 185 -17.37 12.61 -1.07
N ARG A 186 -17.80 13.07 0.10
CA ARG A 186 -19.15 13.62 0.33
C ARG A 186 -19.39 14.89 -0.48
N TYR A 187 -18.38 15.76 -0.58
CA TYR A 187 -18.45 16.98 -1.37
C TYR A 187 -18.51 16.68 -2.87
N GLN A 188 -17.61 15.81 -3.35
CA GLN A 188 -17.42 15.55 -4.78
C GLN A 188 -18.47 14.60 -5.35
N TYR A 189 -18.77 13.50 -4.64
CA TYR A 189 -19.58 12.40 -5.11
C TYR A 189 -20.91 12.26 -4.37
N GLY A 190 -20.98 12.70 -3.11
CA GLY A 190 -22.17 12.61 -2.26
C GLY A 190 -23.14 13.77 -2.36
N GLY A 191 -22.78 14.83 -3.09
CA GLY A 191 -23.62 16.03 -3.25
C GLY A 191 -23.68 16.95 -2.05
N ASP A 192 -22.99 16.66 -0.94
CA ASP A 192 -22.92 17.52 0.24
C ASP A 192 -21.88 18.64 0.04
N LYS A 193 -22.35 19.78 -0.46
CA LYS A 193 -21.49 20.97 -0.70
C LYS A 193 -20.95 21.63 0.57
N LYS A 194 -21.38 21.19 1.76
CA LYS A 194 -20.89 21.67 3.06
C LYS A 194 -19.88 20.73 3.72
N ALA A 195 -19.60 19.57 3.13
CA ALA A 195 -18.72 18.57 3.71
C ALA A 195 -17.25 19.03 3.81
N MET A 196 -16.81 19.94 2.94
CA MET A 196 -15.48 20.53 2.97
C MET A 196 -15.52 21.99 3.45
N SER A 197 -14.46 22.40 4.15
CA SER A 197 -14.25 23.80 4.50
C SER A 197 -13.97 24.67 3.27
N PRO A 198 -14.24 26.00 3.32
CA PRO A 198 -13.87 26.89 2.22
C PRO A 198 -12.37 26.84 1.86
N ALA A 199 -11.49 26.65 2.85
CA ALA A 199 -10.05 26.50 2.63
C ALA A 199 -9.74 25.19 1.85
N ALA A 200 -10.34 24.08 2.25
CA ALA A 200 -10.18 22.81 1.55
C ALA A 200 -10.72 22.85 0.10
N ILE A 201 -11.79 23.60 -0.16
CA ILE A 201 -12.31 23.79 -1.53
C ILE A 201 -11.32 24.58 -2.38
N ARG A 202 -10.75 25.68 -1.88
CA ARG A 202 -9.69 26.42 -2.59
C ARG A 202 -8.43 25.55 -2.77
N GLY A 203 -8.12 24.71 -1.77
CA GLY A 203 -7.02 23.71 -1.87
C GLY A 203 -7.24 22.69 -2.97
N LEU A 204 -8.47 22.20 -3.18
CA LEU A 204 -8.83 21.35 -4.31
C LEU A 204 -8.61 22.07 -5.66
N GLU A 205 -8.96 23.34 -5.76
CA GLU A 205 -8.71 24.15 -6.96
C GLU A 205 -7.19 24.29 -7.24
N VAL A 206 -6.38 24.50 -6.19
CA VAL A 206 -4.90 24.49 -6.30
C VAL A 206 -4.40 23.12 -6.74
N PHE A 207 -4.90 22.03 -6.14
CA PHE A 207 -4.51 20.64 -6.45
C PHE A 207 -4.73 20.27 -7.91
N ILE A 208 -5.88 20.68 -8.47
CA ILE A 208 -6.23 20.43 -9.87
C ILE A 208 -5.52 21.41 -10.81
N GLY A 209 -5.43 22.68 -10.41
CA GLY A 209 -4.93 23.79 -11.21
C GLY A 209 -3.42 23.98 -11.13
N GLN A 210 -2.97 25.04 -10.45
CA GLN A 210 -1.56 25.46 -10.40
C GLN A 210 -0.64 24.41 -9.77
N GLY A 211 -1.11 23.68 -8.76
CA GLY A 211 -0.36 22.61 -8.10
C GLY A 211 -0.14 21.38 -8.97
N ARG A 212 -1.05 21.12 -9.95
CA ARG A 212 -0.96 20.02 -10.91
C ARG A 212 -0.85 18.62 -10.29
N CYS A 213 -1.17 18.48 -9.01
CA CYS A 213 -1.06 17.22 -8.27
C CYS A 213 -1.93 16.11 -8.88
N VAL A 214 -3.06 16.50 -9.48
CA VAL A 214 -4.02 15.59 -10.15
C VAL A 214 -3.40 14.82 -11.33
N SER A 215 -2.27 15.27 -11.89
CA SER A 215 -1.59 14.56 -13.00
C SER A 215 -1.04 13.18 -12.58
N CYS A 216 -0.68 13.03 -11.31
CA CYS A 216 -0.23 11.77 -10.72
C CYS A 216 -1.26 11.21 -9.71
N HIS A 217 -1.88 12.08 -8.91
CA HIS A 217 -2.90 11.72 -7.92
C HIS A 217 -4.31 11.92 -8.49
N VAL A 218 -4.71 10.99 -9.34
CA VAL A 218 -5.90 11.11 -10.20
C VAL A 218 -7.20 11.18 -9.38
N ILE A 219 -8.07 12.11 -9.79
CA ILE A 219 -9.48 12.20 -9.38
C ILE A 219 -10.32 11.85 -10.60
N GLU A 220 -11.05 10.73 -10.53
CA GLU A 220 -11.95 10.30 -11.59
C GLU A 220 -13.36 10.89 -11.41
N GLN A 221 -14.23 10.68 -12.38
CA GLN A 221 -15.57 11.24 -12.39
C GLN A 221 -16.46 10.70 -11.24
N THR A 222 -16.29 9.44 -10.86
CA THR A 222 -17.15 8.75 -9.87
C THR A 222 -16.42 8.25 -8.64
N GLN A 223 -15.08 8.34 -8.63
CA GLN A 223 -14.22 7.81 -7.57
C GLN A 223 -12.87 8.51 -7.58
N ALA A 224 -12.08 8.38 -6.51
CA ALA A 224 -10.71 8.87 -6.48
C ALA A 224 -9.83 7.99 -5.60
N LEU A 225 -8.90 7.27 -6.19
CA LEU A 225 -7.84 6.57 -5.47
C LEU A 225 -6.64 7.47 -5.20
N PHE A 226 -6.60 8.66 -5.79
CA PHE A 226 -5.49 9.60 -5.70
C PHE A 226 -4.14 8.97 -6.06
N THR A 227 -4.12 8.13 -7.09
CA THR A 227 -2.94 7.50 -7.68
C THR A 227 -3.21 7.20 -9.15
N ASN A 228 -2.17 7.25 -9.97
CA ASN A 228 -2.19 6.73 -11.34
C ASN A 228 -1.54 5.35 -11.44
N ASN A 229 -1.13 4.75 -10.28
CA ASN A 229 -0.41 3.47 -10.19
C ASN A 229 0.87 3.41 -11.04
N ARG A 230 1.49 4.56 -11.34
CA ARG A 230 2.75 4.67 -12.08
C ARG A 230 3.91 5.01 -11.16
N PHE A 231 5.11 4.97 -11.72
CA PHE A 231 6.35 5.29 -11.03
C PHE A 231 6.88 6.62 -11.56
N HIS A 232 7.28 7.52 -10.64
CA HIS A 232 7.75 8.85 -10.98
C HIS A 232 9.01 9.16 -10.17
N ASN A 233 10.03 9.69 -10.85
CA ASN A 233 11.15 10.33 -10.17
C ASN A 233 10.74 11.77 -9.84
N ILE A 234 10.57 12.04 -8.56
CA ILE A 234 10.16 13.36 -8.05
C ILE A 234 11.31 14.14 -7.42
N GLY A 235 12.54 13.57 -7.41
CA GLY A 235 13.75 14.20 -6.90
C GLY A 235 14.28 13.58 -5.61
N VAL A 236 13.43 13.17 -4.65
CA VAL A 236 13.85 12.73 -3.29
C VAL A 236 14.97 11.68 -3.32
N GLY A 237 14.76 10.56 -4.00
CA GLY A 237 15.78 9.52 -4.08
C GLY A 237 17.04 9.95 -4.83
N PHE A 238 16.88 10.79 -5.86
CA PHE A 238 18.04 11.23 -6.65
C PHE A 238 18.97 12.17 -5.87
N ILE A 239 18.44 12.99 -4.95
CA ILE A 239 19.28 13.86 -4.10
C ILE A 239 20.36 13.05 -3.37
N LYS A 240 20.03 11.82 -2.95
CA LYS A 240 20.96 10.92 -2.25
C LYS A 240 21.90 10.15 -3.19
N LEU A 241 21.53 10.03 -4.46
CA LEU A 241 22.31 9.31 -5.48
C LEU A 241 23.28 10.20 -6.27
N ALA A 242 23.02 11.50 -6.32
CA ALA A 242 23.77 12.43 -7.16
C ALA A 242 25.28 12.25 -7.00
N ASP A 243 25.99 12.29 -8.12
CA ASP A 243 27.44 12.10 -8.26
C ASP A 243 27.98 10.68 -7.94
N LYS A 244 27.09 9.71 -7.60
CA LYS A 244 27.49 8.31 -7.34
C LYS A 244 26.55 7.27 -7.97
N GLU A 245 25.62 7.68 -8.84
CA GLU A 245 24.60 6.80 -9.42
C GLU A 245 25.21 5.62 -10.18
N ASP A 246 26.28 5.83 -10.97
CA ASP A 246 26.95 4.75 -11.70
C ASP A 246 27.61 3.75 -10.76
N GLU A 247 28.25 4.22 -9.69
CA GLU A 247 28.86 3.38 -8.66
C GLU A 247 27.80 2.50 -7.97
N VAL A 248 26.70 3.11 -7.58
CA VAL A 248 25.59 2.40 -6.89
C VAL A 248 24.94 1.36 -7.82
N ILE A 249 24.74 1.69 -9.10
CA ILE A 249 24.19 0.76 -10.08
C ILE A 249 25.14 -0.42 -10.25
N GLN A 250 26.46 -0.20 -10.41
CA GLN A 250 27.43 -1.27 -10.55
C GLN A 250 27.49 -2.17 -9.32
N ALA A 251 27.55 -1.59 -8.12
CA ALA A 251 27.52 -2.34 -6.86
C ALA A 251 26.26 -3.22 -6.73
N PHE A 252 25.09 -2.69 -7.11
CA PHE A 252 23.85 -3.44 -7.13
C PHE A 252 23.89 -4.62 -8.12
N LEU A 253 24.37 -4.40 -9.34
CA LEU A 253 24.50 -5.46 -10.34
C LEU A 253 25.45 -6.58 -9.89
N GLU A 254 26.58 -6.22 -9.28
CA GLU A 254 27.53 -7.18 -8.70
C GLU A 254 26.92 -7.99 -7.56
N SER A 255 26.17 -7.34 -6.66
CA SER A 255 25.46 -8.00 -5.56
C SER A 255 24.46 -9.04 -6.10
N LYS A 256 23.69 -8.68 -7.12
CA LYS A 256 22.77 -9.63 -7.80
C LYS A 256 23.50 -10.81 -8.44
N GLN A 257 24.66 -10.58 -9.07
CA GLN A 257 25.47 -11.68 -9.63
C GLN A 257 25.97 -12.64 -8.54
N LYS A 258 26.19 -12.14 -7.32
CA LYS A 258 26.56 -12.95 -6.13
C LYS A 258 25.37 -13.63 -5.47
N GLY A 259 24.16 -13.48 -6.02
CA GLY A 259 22.94 -14.16 -5.55
C GLY A 259 22.06 -13.36 -4.57
N ALA A 260 22.35 -12.08 -4.37
CA ALA A 260 21.48 -11.23 -3.55
C ALA A 260 20.11 -11.02 -4.20
N THR A 261 19.06 -11.01 -3.39
CA THR A 261 17.70 -10.71 -3.86
C THR A 261 17.45 -9.21 -3.81
N VAL A 262 16.62 -8.73 -4.72
CA VAL A 262 16.27 -7.29 -4.76
C VAL A 262 15.64 -6.84 -3.46
N ASP A 263 14.78 -7.67 -2.84
CA ASP A 263 14.10 -7.32 -1.59
C ASP A 263 15.10 -7.03 -0.46
N ILE A 264 16.12 -7.88 -0.30
CA ILE A 264 17.17 -7.68 0.70
C ILE A 264 17.98 -6.41 0.38
N GLU A 265 18.46 -6.28 -0.86
CA GLU A 265 19.29 -5.15 -1.27
C GLU A 265 18.61 -3.80 -1.04
N VAL A 266 17.35 -3.64 -1.45
CA VAL A 266 16.64 -2.36 -1.33
C VAL A 266 16.21 -2.01 0.09
N LEU A 267 16.18 -2.96 1.02
CA LEU A 267 15.78 -2.72 2.41
C LEU A 267 16.95 -2.71 3.40
N THR A 268 18.14 -3.16 2.98
CA THR A 268 19.34 -3.23 3.85
C THR A 268 20.47 -2.32 3.39
N ASN A 269 20.41 -1.77 2.18
CA ASN A 269 21.42 -0.89 1.62
C ASN A 269 20.81 0.46 1.23
N GLU A 270 21.15 1.51 1.96
CA GLU A 270 20.61 2.85 1.78
C GLU A 270 20.80 3.39 0.34
N ASN A 271 21.94 3.13 -0.27
CA ASN A 271 22.21 3.59 -1.64
C ASN A 271 21.36 2.81 -2.66
N THR A 272 21.31 1.48 -2.56
CA THR A 272 20.51 0.63 -3.45
C THR A 272 19.00 0.93 -3.30
N SER A 273 18.56 1.28 -2.09
CA SER A 273 17.19 1.72 -1.84
C SER A 273 16.77 2.86 -2.76
N GLU A 274 17.67 3.82 -2.97
CA GLU A 274 17.39 5.02 -3.77
C GLU A 274 17.34 4.78 -5.28
N LEU A 275 17.77 3.60 -5.77
CA LEU A 275 17.59 3.22 -7.17
C LEU A 275 16.12 3.14 -7.58
N GLY A 276 15.21 2.91 -6.61
CA GLY A 276 13.78 2.87 -6.83
C GLY A 276 13.37 1.81 -7.87
N ARG A 277 12.52 2.18 -8.80
CA ARG A 277 12.01 1.29 -9.86
C ARG A 277 13.11 0.73 -10.79
N LEU A 278 14.25 1.40 -10.93
CA LEU A 278 15.38 0.88 -11.72
C LEU A 278 15.82 -0.50 -11.20
N ALA A 279 15.86 -0.70 -9.89
CA ALA A 279 16.27 -1.98 -9.29
C ALA A 279 15.40 -3.17 -9.76
N ILE A 280 14.16 -2.90 -10.19
CA ILE A 280 13.18 -3.88 -10.65
C ILE A 280 13.15 -3.98 -12.17
N SER A 281 13.07 -2.84 -12.86
CA SER A 281 12.88 -2.78 -14.31
C SER A 281 14.17 -2.96 -15.11
N GLY A 282 15.32 -2.64 -14.51
CA GLY A 282 16.62 -2.57 -15.19
C GLY A 282 16.75 -1.40 -16.18
N LYS A 283 15.81 -0.46 -16.18
CA LYS A 283 15.79 0.67 -17.12
C LYS A 283 16.31 1.93 -16.44
N LEU A 284 17.33 2.57 -17.01
CA LEU A 284 17.97 3.76 -16.43
C LEU A 284 16.96 4.92 -16.24
N GLN A 285 15.99 5.06 -17.14
CA GLN A 285 14.94 6.07 -17.02
C GLN A 285 14.06 5.94 -15.76
N ASP A 286 14.08 4.77 -15.11
CA ASP A 286 13.32 4.49 -13.89
C ASP A 286 14.16 4.73 -12.61
N ILE A 287 15.36 5.32 -12.73
CA ILE A 287 16.23 5.64 -11.60
C ILE A 287 15.50 6.60 -10.63
N ALA A 288 15.60 6.29 -9.34
CA ALA A 288 14.95 7.04 -8.26
C ALA A 288 13.44 7.29 -8.47
N ALA A 289 12.79 6.46 -9.30
CA ALA A 289 11.34 6.52 -9.48
C ALA A 289 10.66 5.60 -8.47
N PHE A 290 9.61 6.13 -7.82
CA PHE A 290 8.80 5.41 -6.85
C PHE A 290 7.33 5.48 -7.23
N LYS A 291 6.55 4.51 -6.73
CA LYS A 291 5.11 4.43 -6.99
C LYS A 291 4.38 5.64 -6.44
N THR A 292 3.47 6.21 -7.24
CA THR A 292 2.51 7.19 -6.74
C THR A 292 1.58 6.53 -5.73
N SER A 293 1.76 6.85 -4.45
CA SER A 293 0.91 6.38 -3.36
C SER A 293 -0.47 7.04 -3.40
N THR A 294 -1.47 6.38 -2.82
CA THR A 294 -2.75 7.03 -2.53
C THR A 294 -2.55 8.20 -1.57
N LEU A 295 -3.35 9.25 -1.71
CA LEU A 295 -3.42 10.34 -0.72
C LEU A 295 -4.60 10.16 0.27
N ARG A 296 -5.35 9.07 0.18
CA ARG A 296 -6.41 8.79 1.13
C ARG A 296 -5.83 8.62 2.53
N ASN A 297 -6.41 9.34 3.49
CA ASN A 297 -5.96 9.39 4.89
C ASN A 297 -4.54 9.93 5.08
N ILE A 298 -4.02 10.71 4.12
CA ILE A 298 -2.63 11.17 4.11
C ILE A 298 -2.25 11.99 5.37
N ASP A 299 -3.21 12.71 5.97
CA ASP A 299 -3.02 13.45 7.23
C ASP A 299 -2.61 12.55 8.41
N LYS A 300 -2.85 11.23 8.31
CA LYS A 300 -2.61 10.24 9.38
C LYS A 300 -1.41 9.33 9.12
N THR A 301 -0.79 9.43 7.95
CA THR A 301 0.23 8.48 7.48
C THR A 301 1.62 9.10 7.32
N GLY A 302 1.88 10.22 8.01
CA GLY A 302 3.23 10.78 8.13
C GLY A 302 4.17 9.87 8.92
N PRO A 303 5.50 10.02 8.77
CA PRO A 303 6.17 10.92 7.83
C PRO A 303 6.10 10.44 6.37
N TYR A 304 6.42 11.32 5.45
CA TYR A 304 6.14 11.18 4.02
C TYR A 304 7.37 10.84 3.20
N MET A 305 7.15 10.46 1.95
CA MET A 305 8.08 9.93 0.96
C MET A 305 8.48 8.48 1.26
N HIS A 306 9.16 7.84 0.31
CA HIS A 306 9.57 6.44 0.42
C HIS A 306 10.55 6.17 1.57
N ASP A 307 11.23 7.22 2.03
CA ASP A 307 12.24 7.20 3.08
C ASP A 307 11.83 7.95 4.37
N GLY A 308 10.58 8.44 4.42
CA GLY A 308 10.08 9.20 5.56
C GLY A 308 10.79 10.53 5.82
N SER A 309 11.46 11.11 4.81
CA SER A 309 12.29 12.30 4.97
C SER A 309 11.51 13.58 5.25
N LEU A 310 10.23 13.67 4.86
CA LEU A 310 9.38 14.84 5.10
C LEU A 310 8.41 14.57 6.25
N GLN A 311 8.42 15.46 7.25
CA GLN A 311 7.70 15.20 8.50
C GLN A 311 6.24 15.65 8.46
N THR A 312 5.94 16.73 7.72
CA THR A 312 4.63 17.38 7.70
C THR A 312 4.09 17.53 6.29
N LEU A 313 2.77 17.71 6.14
CA LEU A 313 2.15 18.03 4.84
C LEU A 313 2.66 19.36 4.30
N GLU A 314 2.97 20.31 5.18
CA GLU A 314 3.58 21.59 4.84
C GLU A 314 4.97 21.40 4.19
N ASP A 315 5.79 20.48 4.71
CA ASP A 315 7.08 20.13 4.11
C ASP A 315 6.89 19.52 2.71
N VAL A 316 5.90 18.62 2.55
CA VAL A 316 5.55 18.01 1.26
C VAL A 316 5.15 19.09 0.24
N VAL A 317 4.26 20.01 0.62
CA VAL A 317 3.85 21.11 -0.26
C VAL A 317 5.01 22.02 -0.61
N THR A 318 5.89 22.30 0.35
CA THR A 318 7.10 23.11 0.14
C THR A 318 8.07 22.44 -0.82
N PHE A 319 8.32 21.13 -0.66
CA PHE A 319 9.15 20.34 -1.57
C PHE A 319 8.64 20.43 -3.02
N TYR A 320 7.36 20.18 -3.26
CA TYR A 320 6.78 20.30 -4.60
C TYR A 320 6.76 21.75 -5.11
N ASN A 321 6.53 22.73 -4.23
CA ASN A 321 6.60 24.15 -4.59
C ASN A 321 7.99 24.56 -5.07
N ASN A 322 9.05 23.93 -4.53
CA ASN A 322 10.46 24.13 -4.92
C ASN A 322 10.85 23.26 -6.15
N GLY A 323 9.92 22.55 -6.77
CA GLY A 323 10.19 21.74 -7.97
C GLY A 323 11.01 20.49 -7.69
N GLY A 324 10.72 19.77 -6.58
CA GLY A 324 11.36 18.51 -6.23
C GLY A 324 12.73 18.67 -5.55
N ARG A 325 12.91 19.76 -4.80
CA ARG A 325 14.12 20.05 -4.02
C ARG A 325 13.78 20.30 -2.56
N LEU A 326 14.62 19.79 -1.66
CA LEU A 326 14.56 20.12 -0.23
C LEU A 326 15.15 21.51 0.01
N VAL A 327 16.29 21.79 -0.63
CA VAL A 327 16.96 23.09 -0.67
C VAL A 327 17.29 23.49 -2.10
N GLU A 328 17.48 24.78 -2.36
CA GLU A 328 17.69 25.33 -3.71
C GLU A 328 18.91 24.72 -4.43
N THR A 329 19.93 24.35 -3.68
CA THR A 329 21.17 23.75 -4.20
C THR A 329 21.10 22.27 -4.51
N ASP A 330 19.99 21.60 -4.18
CA ASP A 330 19.86 20.17 -4.45
C ASP A 330 19.93 19.87 -5.95
N PRO A 331 20.63 18.79 -6.35
CA PRO A 331 20.74 18.36 -7.73
C PRO A 331 19.37 17.90 -8.27
N LEU A 332 19.15 18.16 -9.55
CA LEU A 332 17.99 17.64 -10.25
C LEU A 332 18.39 16.44 -11.10
N SER A 333 17.60 15.38 -11.01
CA SER A 333 17.76 14.22 -11.85
C SER A 333 17.54 14.56 -13.33
N PRO A 334 18.40 14.06 -14.26
CA PRO A 334 18.12 14.15 -15.69
C PRO A 334 16.84 13.37 -16.09
N TYR A 335 16.38 12.48 -15.21
CA TYR A 335 15.14 11.69 -15.36
C TYR A 335 14.01 12.18 -14.45
N LEU A 336 14.10 13.43 -13.94
CA LEU A 336 13.01 14.03 -13.17
C LEU A 336 11.73 14.07 -14.01
N ASP A 337 10.60 13.69 -13.41
CA ASP A 337 9.31 13.75 -14.10
C ASP A 337 9.01 15.18 -14.58
N GLY A 338 8.62 15.32 -15.84
CA GLY A 338 8.39 16.64 -16.46
C GLY A 338 7.24 17.44 -15.81
N GLY A 339 6.43 16.82 -14.96
CA GLY A 339 5.44 17.48 -14.11
C GLY A 339 6.04 18.20 -12.91
N ILE A 340 7.23 17.79 -12.46
CA ILE A 340 7.91 18.33 -11.28
C ILE A 340 8.69 19.56 -11.65
N ARG A 341 8.23 20.72 -11.21
CA ARG A 341 8.83 22.02 -11.45
C ARG A 341 8.32 23.03 -10.41
N PRO A 342 9.03 24.14 -10.15
CA PRO A 342 8.57 25.17 -9.20
C PRO A 342 7.14 25.63 -9.50
N LEU A 343 6.26 25.53 -8.50
CA LEU A 343 4.83 25.82 -8.65
C LEU A 343 4.51 27.30 -8.41
N LYS A 344 5.36 28.03 -7.64
CA LYS A 344 5.18 29.43 -7.29
C LYS A 344 3.85 29.70 -6.58
N LEU A 345 3.46 28.82 -5.68
CA LEU A 345 2.27 28.98 -4.85
C LEU A 345 2.49 30.08 -3.82
N THR A 346 1.46 30.87 -3.54
CA THR A 346 1.43 31.79 -2.40
C THR A 346 1.32 31.00 -1.09
N ASP A 347 1.64 31.65 0.05
CA ASP A 347 1.51 30.98 1.36
C ASP A 347 0.05 30.58 1.65
N GLN A 348 -0.93 31.40 1.23
CA GLN A 348 -2.34 31.02 1.35
C GLN A 348 -2.68 29.77 0.52
N GLN A 349 -2.20 29.66 -0.72
CA GLN A 349 -2.42 28.48 -1.57
C GLN A 349 -1.77 27.22 -0.99
N LYS A 350 -0.59 27.34 -0.39
CA LYS A 350 0.07 26.23 0.30
C LYS A 350 -0.76 25.76 1.50
N ALA A 351 -1.24 26.69 2.33
CA ALA A 351 -2.09 26.36 3.47
C ALA A 351 -3.44 25.73 3.03
N ASP A 352 -4.10 26.29 2.02
CA ASP A 352 -5.35 25.77 1.47
C ASP A 352 -5.17 24.34 0.92
N LEU A 353 -4.03 24.06 0.26
CA LEU A 353 -3.68 22.73 -0.24
C LEU A 353 -3.52 21.69 0.89
N VAL A 354 -2.90 22.08 2.00
CA VAL A 354 -2.81 21.24 3.22
C VAL A 354 -4.21 20.95 3.76
N GLU A 355 -5.09 21.95 3.86
CA GLU A 355 -6.48 21.76 4.31
C GLU A 355 -7.27 20.81 3.37
N PHE A 356 -7.00 20.86 2.07
CA PHE A 356 -7.57 19.89 1.14
C PHE A 356 -7.07 18.47 1.43
N MET A 357 -5.77 18.27 1.65
CA MET A 357 -5.21 16.94 1.98
C MET A 357 -5.78 16.38 3.28
N LYS A 358 -6.02 17.22 4.30
CA LYS A 358 -6.71 16.82 5.54
C LYS A 358 -8.16 16.36 5.27
N ALA A 359 -8.85 16.98 4.29
CA ALA A 359 -10.21 16.58 3.91
C ALA A 359 -10.31 15.22 3.21
N LEU A 360 -9.17 14.54 2.92
CA LEU A 360 -9.09 13.18 2.40
C LEU A 360 -9.15 12.10 3.49
N THR A 361 -9.25 12.51 4.76
CA THR A 361 -9.30 11.60 5.91
C THR A 361 -10.71 11.03 6.08
N SER A 362 -10.81 9.71 6.06
CA SER A 362 -12.06 8.98 6.28
C SER A 362 -12.54 9.10 7.74
N PRO A 363 -13.87 9.06 8.01
CA PRO A 363 -14.39 9.24 9.37
C PRO A 363 -13.84 8.26 10.39
N GLU A 364 -13.51 7.04 9.98
CA GLU A 364 -12.91 6.00 10.82
C GLU A 364 -11.57 6.44 11.43
N PHE A 365 -10.76 7.20 10.68
CA PHE A 365 -9.43 7.66 11.11
C PHE A 365 -9.40 9.12 11.57
N ALA A 366 -10.50 9.85 11.45
CA ALA A 366 -10.55 11.27 11.82
C ALA A 366 -10.36 11.51 13.34
N LYS A 367 -10.59 10.49 14.17
CA LYS A 367 -10.49 10.56 15.64
C LYS A 367 -9.17 10.00 16.21
N GLN A 368 -8.29 9.51 15.36
CA GLN A 368 -6.98 8.99 15.73
C GLN A 368 -5.90 10.09 15.79
#